data_4e3677be3b85f59a5111bea3a99d7c3c
#
_entry.id   4e3677be3b85f59a5111bea3a99d7c3c
#
_cell.length_a   1.000
_cell.length_b   1.000
_cell.length_c   1.000
_cell.angle_alpha   90.00
_cell.angle_beta   90.00
_cell.angle_gamma   90.00
#
_symmetry.space_group_name_H-M   'P 1'
#
loop_
_entity.id
_entity.type
_entity.pdbx_description
1 polymer ?
#
loop_
_entity_poly.entity_id
_entity_poly.type
_entity_poly.pdbx_seq_one_letter_code
_entity_poly.pdbx_strand_id
1 'polypeptide(L)'
;MKKEFWLTCISVCLLAACCEKESLPVTPTSSDLQFGHLAKTWDEGIPLGNATVGTLVWQRDSVLRFSLDRTDLWDLRPMDSIAGPNNRFAWVCEQVRKGDYLPVQKKFDHPYNALPAPSKIPGAALEFPLKIGKVSSVHLFLNNALCAVSY
;
A
#
# COMPACT_ATOMS: atom_id res chain seq x y z
N MET A 1 -23.61 14.57 -49.22
CA MET A 1 -23.41 15.24 -47.91
C MET A 1 -24.30 14.77 -46.76
N LYS A 2 -25.44 14.10 -46.95
CA LYS A 2 -26.33 13.66 -45.86
C LYS A 2 -25.97 12.30 -45.21
N LYS A 3 -25.22 11.45 -45.88
CA LYS A 3 -24.83 10.11 -45.35
C LYS A 3 -23.67 10.15 -44.34
N GLU A 4 -22.76 11.05 -44.50
CA GLU A 4 -21.60 11.20 -43.60
C GLU A 4 -21.99 11.73 -42.21
N PHE A 5 -23.01 12.59 -42.16
CA PHE A 5 -23.50 13.17 -40.92
C PHE A 5 -24.15 12.13 -39.98
N TRP A 6 -24.83 11.12 -40.57
CA TRP A 6 -25.44 10.04 -39.78
C TRP A 6 -24.43 9.08 -39.17
N LEU A 7 -23.33 8.77 -39.87
CA LEU A 7 -22.27 7.91 -39.33
C LEU A 7 -21.54 8.58 -38.18
N THR A 8 -21.30 9.88 -38.24
CA THR A 8 -20.63 10.63 -37.16
C THR A 8 -21.51 10.71 -35.89
N CYS A 9 -22.81 10.91 -36.04
CA CYS A 9 -23.74 10.91 -34.91
C CYS A 9 -23.85 9.54 -34.22
N ILE A 10 -23.86 8.44 -34.99
CA ILE A 10 -23.89 7.07 -34.42
C ILE A 10 -22.58 6.76 -33.67
N SER A 11 -21.44 7.21 -34.21
CA SER A 11 -20.14 7.02 -33.53
C SER A 11 -20.04 7.79 -32.21
N VAL A 12 -20.58 9.01 -32.13
CA VAL A 12 -20.60 9.81 -30.89
C VAL A 12 -21.57 9.23 -29.84
N CYS A 13 -22.71 8.69 -30.29
CA CYS A 13 -23.65 8.03 -29.37
C CYS A 13 -23.11 6.72 -28.79
N LEU A 14 -22.28 5.96 -29.53
CA LEU A 14 -21.64 4.74 -29.03
C LEU A 14 -20.54 5.02 -27.97
N LEU A 15 -19.88 6.19 -28.03
CA LEU A 15 -18.91 6.60 -27.04
C LEU A 15 -19.55 7.16 -25.76
N ALA A 16 -20.78 7.63 -25.81
CA ALA A 16 -21.51 8.12 -24.65
C ALA A 16 -22.15 6.99 -23.78
N ALA A 17 -22.30 5.78 -24.34
CA ALA A 17 -22.95 4.66 -23.67
C ALA A 17 -22.02 3.89 -22.67
N CYS A 18 -20.75 4.28 -22.55
CA CYS A 18 -19.79 3.60 -21.68
C CYS A 18 -19.54 4.28 -20.32
N CYS A 19 -20.44 5.13 -19.84
CA CYS A 19 -20.33 5.75 -18.54
C CYS A 19 -21.52 5.41 -17.63
N GLU A 20 -21.90 4.13 -17.58
CA GLU A 20 -22.66 3.64 -16.43
C GLU A 20 -21.70 3.58 -15.23
N LYS A 21 -21.98 4.43 -14.24
CA LYS A 21 -21.40 4.26 -12.91
C LYS A 21 -21.95 2.96 -12.33
N GLU A 22 -21.30 1.84 -12.60
CA GLU A 22 -21.52 0.64 -11.83
C GLU A 22 -21.09 0.94 -10.38
N SER A 23 -22.06 1.31 -9.55
CA SER A 23 -21.84 1.34 -8.12
C SER A 23 -21.71 -0.10 -7.68
N LEU A 24 -20.49 -0.51 -7.34
CA LEU A 24 -20.29 -1.81 -6.69
C LEU A 24 -21.25 -1.92 -5.49
N PRO A 25 -22.03 -2.99 -5.40
CA PRO A 25 -22.96 -3.17 -4.30
C PRO A 25 -22.16 -3.32 -3.01
N VAL A 26 -22.17 -2.26 -2.21
CA VAL A 26 -21.47 -2.24 -0.91
C VAL A 26 -22.50 -2.51 0.16
N THR A 27 -22.40 -3.65 0.82
CA THR A 27 -23.22 -3.98 1.98
C THR A 27 -22.42 -3.70 3.25
N PRO A 28 -22.74 -2.65 4.01
CA PRO A 28 -22.09 -2.37 5.27
C PRO A 28 -22.29 -3.51 6.28
N THR A 29 -21.24 -3.76 7.07
CA THR A 29 -21.28 -4.72 8.18
C THR A 29 -20.87 -4.07 9.48
N SER A 30 -21.19 -4.73 10.62
CA SER A 30 -20.76 -4.27 11.93
C SER A 30 -19.24 -4.34 12.16
N SER A 31 -18.52 -5.04 11.28
CA SER A 31 -17.06 -5.21 11.35
C SER A 31 -16.29 -4.19 10.51
N ASP A 32 -16.99 -3.38 9.71
CA ASP A 32 -16.35 -2.35 8.88
C ASP A 32 -15.68 -1.28 9.72
N LEU A 33 -14.61 -0.70 9.18
CA LEU A 33 -13.88 0.36 9.86
C LEU A 33 -14.24 1.72 9.28
N GLN A 34 -14.48 2.69 10.15
CA GLN A 34 -14.81 4.06 9.77
C GLN A 34 -13.86 5.04 10.46
N PHE A 35 -13.37 6.01 9.69
CA PHE A 35 -12.47 7.05 10.16
C PHE A 35 -12.96 8.42 9.68
N GLY A 36 -12.79 9.44 10.51
CA GLY A 36 -13.13 10.84 10.16
C GLY A 36 -12.07 11.52 9.27
N HIS A 37 -10.93 10.91 9.04
CA HIS A 37 -9.83 11.43 8.23
C HIS A 37 -8.93 10.31 7.75
N LEU A 38 -8.10 10.57 6.73
CA LEU A 38 -7.00 9.70 6.35
C LEU A 38 -5.82 9.87 7.30
N ALA A 39 -5.10 8.79 7.53
CA ALA A 39 -3.81 8.83 8.20
C ALA A 39 -2.84 9.79 7.48
N LYS A 40 -2.00 10.48 8.22
CA LYS A 40 -0.99 11.41 7.68
C LYS A 40 0.39 10.79 7.57
N THR A 41 0.57 9.61 8.12
CA THR A 41 1.79 8.82 8.07
C THR A 41 1.49 7.46 7.44
N TRP A 42 2.48 6.87 6.79
CA TRP A 42 2.31 5.64 6.02
C TRP A 42 1.99 4.42 6.90
N ASP A 43 2.53 4.37 8.10
CA ASP A 43 2.38 3.30 9.08
C ASP A 43 0.97 3.20 9.67
N GLU A 44 0.19 4.27 9.59
CA GLU A 44 -1.23 4.30 9.94
C GLU A 44 -2.16 4.16 8.72
N GLY A 45 -1.60 3.96 7.53
CA GLY A 45 -2.35 3.85 6.29
C GLY A 45 -3.27 2.63 6.24
N ILE A 46 -4.39 2.76 5.51
CA ILE A 46 -5.34 1.67 5.34
C ILE A 46 -4.79 0.64 4.36
N PRO A 47 -4.56 -0.62 4.78
CA PRO A 47 -4.05 -1.65 3.90
C PRO A 47 -5.16 -2.24 3.02
N LEU A 48 -4.86 -2.38 1.74
CA LEU A 48 -5.64 -3.14 0.76
C LEU A 48 -4.71 -4.06 -0.02
N GLY A 49 -5.19 -5.23 -0.41
CA GLY A 49 -4.34 -6.15 -1.19
C GLY A 49 -5.00 -7.48 -1.51
N ASN A 50 -4.35 -8.23 -2.39
CA ASN A 50 -4.80 -9.54 -2.87
C ASN A 50 -3.71 -10.62 -2.75
N ALA A 51 -2.79 -10.50 -1.79
CA ALA A 51 -1.61 -11.34 -1.58
C ALA A 51 -0.47 -11.14 -2.61
N THR A 52 -0.73 -10.66 -3.81
CA THR A 52 0.31 -10.39 -4.82
C THR A 52 0.68 -8.91 -4.84
N VAL A 53 -0.32 -8.05 -4.90
CA VAL A 53 -0.17 -6.59 -4.90
C VAL A 53 -0.87 -6.05 -3.67
N GLY A 54 -0.23 -5.12 -2.99
CA GLY A 54 -0.77 -4.41 -1.85
C GLY A 54 -0.65 -2.91 -2.01
N THR A 55 -1.44 -2.18 -1.26
CA THR A 55 -1.33 -0.73 -1.15
C THR A 55 -1.67 -0.27 0.25
N LEU A 56 -1.04 0.83 0.66
CA LEU A 56 -1.46 1.62 1.83
C LEU A 56 -2.10 2.90 1.32
N VAL A 57 -3.33 3.16 1.77
CA VAL A 57 -4.09 4.37 1.43
C VAL A 57 -3.92 5.37 2.57
N TRP A 58 -3.33 6.52 2.29
CA TRP A 58 -3.06 7.57 3.28
C TRP A 58 -2.96 8.95 2.62
N GLN A 59 -2.82 10.00 3.41
CA GLN A 59 -2.70 11.37 2.94
C GLN A 59 -1.30 11.91 3.20
N ARG A 60 -0.61 12.34 2.14
CA ARG A 60 0.64 13.09 2.26
C ARG A 60 0.38 14.55 1.86
N ASP A 61 0.47 15.45 2.82
CA ASP A 61 0.14 16.87 2.62
C ASP A 61 -1.29 17.05 2.05
N SER A 62 -1.39 17.54 0.82
CA SER A 62 -2.66 17.75 0.11
C SER A 62 -2.93 16.67 -0.96
N VAL A 63 -2.26 15.52 -0.91
CA VAL A 63 -2.46 14.43 -1.88
C VAL A 63 -2.97 13.16 -1.20
N LEU A 64 -3.96 12.53 -1.84
CA LEU A 64 -4.32 11.14 -1.55
C LEU A 64 -3.24 10.25 -2.17
N ARG A 65 -2.59 9.45 -1.35
CA ARG A 65 -1.47 8.60 -1.75
C ARG A 65 -1.81 7.13 -1.58
N PHE A 66 -1.47 6.36 -2.60
CA PHE A 66 -1.46 4.91 -2.61
C PHE A 66 0.00 4.45 -2.69
N SER A 67 0.54 3.97 -1.58
CA SER A 67 1.87 3.35 -1.57
C SER A 67 1.74 1.91 -2.04
N LEU A 68 2.19 1.62 -3.25
CA LEU A 68 2.05 0.30 -3.87
C LEU A 68 3.24 -0.60 -3.54
N ASP A 69 2.95 -1.86 -3.38
CA ASP A 69 3.93 -2.92 -3.18
C ASP A 69 3.55 -4.21 -3.90
N ARG A 70 4.55 -5.07 -4.17
CA ARG A 70 4.37 -6.44 -4.65
C ARG A 70 5.17 -7.40 -3.78
N THR A 71 4.64 -8.58 -3.58
CA THR A 71 5.26 -9.58 -2.70
C THR A 71 6.63 -10.07 -3.19
N ASP A 72 6.91 -9.97 -4.47
CA ASP A 72 8.14 -10.42 -5.13
C ASP A 72 9.22 -9.31 -5.31
N LEU A 73 8.95 -8.09 -4.83
CA LEU A 73 9.91 -6.99 -4.89
C LEU A 73 10.90 -7.05 -3.72
N TRP A 74 12.00 -7.75 -3.94
CA TRP A 74 13.07 -7.91 -2.95
C TRP A 74 14.44 -7.61 -3.54
N ASP A 75 15.28 -6.94 -2.78
CA ASP A 75 16.73 -6.97 -2.99
C ASP A 75 17.23 -8.32 -2.47
N LEU A 76 17.77 -9.13 -3.37
CA LEU A 76 18.25 -10.48 -3.04
C LEU A 76 19.77 -10.53 -2.91
N ARG A 77 20.46 -9.39 -2.85
CA ARG A 77 21.93 -9.38 -2.67
C ARG A 77 22.29 -10.02 -1.34
N PRO A 78 23.22 -11.00 -1.33
CA PRO A 78 23.63 -11.63 -0.10
C PRO A 78 24.34 -10.64 0.83
N MET A 79 24.24 -10.86 2.12
CA MET A 79 24.95 -10.12 3.13
C MET A 79 25.84 -11.07 3.93
N ASP A 80 27.12 -11.14 3.60
CA ASP A 80 28.08 -12.06 4.21
C ASP A 80 28.32 -11.75 5.71
N SER A 81 28.15 -10.49 6.09
CA SER A 81 28.38 -10.04 7.48
C SER A 81 27.43 -10.67 8.51
N ILE A 82 26.25 -11.13 8.09
CA ILE A 82 25.34 -11.84 8.98
C ILE A 82 25.54 -13.35 8.97
N ALA A 83 26.33 -13.89 8.03
CA ALA A 83 26.67 -15.31 7.99
C ALA A 83 27.61 -15.69 9.16
N GLY A 84 27.71 -16.99 9.44
CA GLY A 84 28.64 -17.51 10.43
C GLY A 84 27.98 -18.20 11.61
N PRO A 85 28.78 -18.72 12.56
CA PRO A 85 28.33 -19.67 13.59
C PRO A 85 27.29 -19.07 14.54
N ASN A 86 27.29 -17.75 14.74
CA ASN A 86 26.34 -17.05 15.61
C ASN A 86 25.06 -16.61 14.89
N ASN A 87 24.87 -17.01 13.63
CA ASN A 87 23.61 -16.77 12.91
C ASN A 87 22.57 -17.86 13.29
N ARG A 88 22.23 -17.94 14.54
CA ARG A 88 21.30 -18.92 15.11
C ARG A 88 20.43 -18.30 16.17
N PHE A 89 19.15 -18.63 16.17
CA PHE A 89 18.19 -18.14 17.18
C PHE A 89 18.63 -18.47 18.60
N ALA A 90 19.20 -19.65 18.83
CA ALA A 90 19.70 -20.04 20.13
C ALA A 90 20.74 -19.06 20.69
N TRP A 91 21.63 -18.55 19.83
CA TRP A 91 22.61 -17.53 20.24
C TRP A 91 21.92 -16.20 20.61
N VAL A 92 20.91 -15.78 19.87
CA VAL A 92 20.12 -14.59 20.21
C VAL A 92 19.47 -14.76 21.59
N CYS A 93 18.80 -15.89 21.82
CA CYS A 93 18.20 -16.20 23.12
C CYS A 93 19.22 -16.18 24.26
N GLU A 94 20.43 -16.64 24.01
CA GLU A 94 21.51 -16.62 25.03
C GLU A 94 21.90 -15.18 25.39
N GLN A 95 22.07 -14.28 24.41
CA GLN A 95 22.40 -12.88 24.68
C GLN A 95 21.25 -12.18 25.43
N VAL A 96 20.02 -12.43 25.07
CA VAL A 96 18.83 -11.87 25.75
C VAL A 96 18.77 -12.36 27.20
N ARG A 97 19.04 -13.65 27.47
CA ARG A 97 19.11 -14.19 28.88
C ARG A 97 20.22 -13.55 29.72
N LYS A 98 21.31 -13.15 29.07
CA LYS A 98 22.40 -12.42 29.74
C LYS A 98 22.06 -10.95 30.00
N GLY A 99 20.94 -10.46 29.48
CA GLY A 99 20.58 -9.04 29.54
C GLY A 99 21.41 -8.14 28.63
N ASP A 100 22.16 -8.72 27.70
CA ASP A 100 23.01 -7.98 26.76
C ASP A 100 22.51 -8.14 25.30
N TYR A 101 21.73 -7.19 24.83
CA TYR A 101 21.18 -7.19 23.47
C TYR A 101 22.10 -6.51 22.44
N LEU A 102 23.11 -5.77 22.89
CA LEU A 102 24.01 -5.03 21.99
C LEU A 102 24.74 -5.91 20.95
N PRO A 103 25.23 -7.11 21.27
CA PRO A 103 25.83 -8.00 20.27
C PRO A 103 24.87 -8.42 19.18
N VAL A 104 23.57 -8.58 19.52
CA VAL A 104 22.51 -8.93 18.54
C VAL A 104 22.31 -7.78 17.57
N GLN A 105 22.16 -6.55 18.07
CA GLN A 105 22.03 -5.36 17.23
C GLN A 105 23.24 -5.14 16.33
N LYS A 106 24.45 -5.26 16.87
CA LYS A 106 25.68 -5.15 16.08
C LYS A 106 25.75 -6.17 14.94
N LYS A 107 25.23 -7.38 15.18
CA LYS A 107 25.26 -8.43 14.18
C LYS A 107 24.16 -8.32 13.14
N PHE A 108 22.94 -8.01 13.54
CA PHE A 108 21.76 -8.12 12.67
C PHE A 108 21.20 -6.76 12.21
N ASP A 109 21.31 -5.70 13.02
CA ASP A 109 20.72 -4.40 12.67
C ASP A 109 21.75 -3.50 11.97
N HIS A 110 22.94 -3.31 12.56
CA HIS A 110 23.93 -2.38 12.02
C HIS A 110 24.35 -2.65 10.57
N PRO A 111 24.56 -3.91 10.13
CA PRO A 111 24.93 -4.17 8.74
C PRO A 111 23.88 -3.70 7.73
N TYR A 112 22.57 -3.75 8.06
CA TYR A 112 21.51 -3.27 7.20
C TYR A 112 21.52 -1.75 6.96
N ASN A 113 22.15 -1.00 7.87
CA ASN A 113 22.30 0.44 7.71
C ASN A 113 23.51 0.84 6.84
N ALA A 114 24.45 -0.08 6.63
CA ALA A 114 25.73 0.22 6.00
C ALA A 114 25.98 -0.57 4.71
N LEU A 115 25.37 -1.72 4.53
CA LEU A 115 25.66 -2.66 3.44
C LEU A 115 24.38 -3.05 2.70
N PRO A 116 24.49 -3.37 1.41
CA PRO A 116 23.39 -4.03 0.69
C PRO A 116 23.01 -5.33 1.35
N ALA A 117 21.71 -5.56 1.52
CA ALA A 117 21.17 -6.74 2.19
C ALA A 117 19.86 -7.17 1.54
N PRO A 118 19.46 -8.45 1.70
CA PRO A 118 18.12 -8.86 1.35
C PRO A 118 17.09 -7.99 2.08
N SER A 119 16.35 -7.20 1.34
CA SER A 119 15.38 -6.27 1.90
C SER A 119 14.22 -6.05 0.95
N LYS A 120 13.08 -5.66 1.53
CA LYS A 120 11.90 -5.32 0.75
C LYS A 120 12.13 -4.02 -0.01
N ILE A 121 11.80 -4.02 -1.30
CA ILE A 121 11.89 -2.84 -2.16
C ILE A 121 10.48 -2.25 -2.30
N PRO A 122 10.27 -0.95 -2.00
CA PRO A 122 9.01 -0.29 -2.30
C PRO A 122 8.73 -0.31 -3.80
N GLY A 123 7.47 -0.58 -4.20
CA GLY A 123 7.10 -0.67 -5.60
C GLY A 123 6.99 0.71 -6.24
N ALA A 124 5.90 1.38 -5.97
CA ALA A 124 5.57 2.69 -6.56
C ALA A 124 4.62 3.48 -5.67
N ALA A 125 4.25 4.67 -6.10
CA ALA A 125 3.14 5.41 -5.51
C ALA A 125 2.25 6.02 -6.58
N LEU A 126 0.95 5.98 -6.35
CA LEU A 126 -0.02 6.78 -7.07
C LEU A 126 -0.43 7.95 -6.19
N GLU A 127 -0.46 9.14 -6.75
CA GLU A 127 -0.81 10.35 -6.02
C GLU A 127 -1.89 11.14 -6.77
N PHE A 128 -2.95 11.49 -6.05
CA PHE A 128 -4.06 12.27 -6.56
C PHE A 128 -4.18 13.55 -5.74
N PRO A 129 -3.99 14.74 -6.34
CA PRO A 129 -4.18 15.99 -5.64
C PRO A 129 -5.61 16.12 -5.13
N LEU A 130 -5.77 16.34 -3.85
CA LEU A 130 -7.06 16.66 -3.23
C LEU A 130 -7.31 18.15 -3.47
N LYS A 131 -8.02 18.48 -4.55
CA LYS A 131 -8.22 19.87 -5.00
C LYS A 131 -9.10 20.69 -4.07
N ILE A 132 -9.95 20.08 -3.27
CA ILE A 132 -10.97 20.77 -2.50
C ILE A 132 -11.23 20.03 -1.19
N GLY A 133 -10.99 20.72 -0.08
CA GLY A 133 -11.52 20.36 1.21
C GLY A 133 -10.73 19.29 1.97
N LYS A 134 -11.22 19.07 3.16
CA LYS A 134 -10.74 18.01 4.05
C LYS A 134 -11.47 16.73 3.68
N VAL A 135 -10.77 15.61 3.71
CA VAL A 135 -11.42 14.30 3.74
C VAL A 135 -12.43 14.30 4.88
N SER A 136 -13.68 14.03 4.56
CA SER A 136 -14.79 14.07 5.50
C SER A 136 -15.08 12.71 6.14
N SER A 137 -14.80 11.64 5.42
CA SER A 137 -14.91 10.28 5.94
C SER A 137 -14.09 9.29 5.13
N VAL A 138 -13.67 8.23 5.78
CA VAL A 138 -13.03 7.06 5.16
C VAL A 138 -13.74 5.82 5.68
N HIS A 139 -14.17 4.96 4.79
CA HIS A 139 -14.87 3.73 5.14
C HIS A 139 -14.21 2.53 4.47
N LEU A 140 -13.72 1.59 5.27
CA LEU A 140 -13.18 0.32 4.81
C LEU A 140 -14.24 -0.76 4.99
N PHE A 141 -14.78 -1.24 3.86
CA PHE A 141 -15.75 -2.32 3.80
C PHE A 141 -15.00 -3.66 3.74
N LEU A 142 -15.01 -4.40 4.83
CA LEU A 142 -14.24 -5.64 4.94
C LEU A 142 -14.76 -6.78 4.06
N ASN A 143 -16.06 -6.80 3.77
CA ASN A 143 -16.69 -7.84 2.94
C ASN A 143 -16.15 -7.93 1.53
N ASN A 144 -15.79 -6.80 0.93
CA ASN A 144 -15.40 -6.71 -0.47
C ASN A 144 -14.08 -5.97 -0.68
N ALA A 145 -13.35 -5.70 0.42
CA ALA A 145 -12.07 -5.02 0.41
C ALA A 145 -12.09 -3.66 -0.33
N LEU A 146 -13.17 -2.91 -0.16
CA LEU A 146 -13.29 -1.56 -0.70
C LEU A 146 -12.98 -0.51 0.36
N CYS A 147 -12.22 0.51 -0.04
CA CYS A 147 -12.00 1.70 0.76
C CYS A 147 -12.64 2.90 0.04
N ALA A 148 -13.68 3.49 0.64
CA ALA A 148 -14.31 4.70 0.16
C ALA A 148 -13.74 5.91 0.91
N VAL A 149 -13.24 6.90 0.16
CA VAL A 149 -12.76 8.18 0.69
C VAL A 149 -13.67 9.28 0.19
N SER A 150 -14.36 9.95 1.10
CA SER A 150 -15.23 11.11 0.81
C SER A 150 -14.50 12.41 1.10
N TYR A 151 -14.58 13.39 0.18
CA TYR A 151 -13.91 14.70 0.28
C TYR A 151 -14.71 15.80 -0.39
#